data_22b597edda602115917427d6eeb60e28
#
_entry.id   22b597edda602115917427d6eeb60e28
#
_cell.length_a   1.000
_cell.length_b   1.000
_cell.length_c   1.000
_cell.angle_alpha   90.00
_cell.angle_beta   90.00
_cell.angle_gamma   90.00
#
_symmetry.space_group_name_H-M   'P 1'
#
loop_
_entity.id
_entity.type
_entity.pdbx_description
1 polymer ?
#
loop_
_entity_poly.entity_id
_entity_poly.type
_entity_poly.pdbx_seq_one_letter_code
_entity_poly.pdbx_strand_id
1 'polypeptide(L)'
;YKLDDIFAIAQEKGYLDTIVEFGSTSKITYAGAGISFIAMSKRNQEKFLPFYSSLMIGPDKLNQAKHVKFFQEHDIDHHMRLHAEIVGSKFELVKESLHSLGLGSWTDPQGGYFLLFETKTGMAKQIVSLAAELGLKLTPAGSTHPYGIDTEDKYIRLAPTACSLEEFSKAMEVFTFCVGLAYAQAKQSYFLL
;
A
#
# COMPACT_ATOMS: atom_id res chain seq x y z
N TYR A 1 -3.74 -11.77 -11.77
CA TYR A 1 -3.46 -10.72 -12.76
C TYR A 1 -1.95 -10.48 -12.84
N LYS A 2 -1.39 -10.44 -14.04
CA LYS A 2 0.03 -10.15 -14.26
C LYS A 2 0.14 -8.70 -14.73
N LEU A 3 0.86 -7.88 -13.97
CA LEU A 3 1.17 -6.50 -14.36
C LEU A 3 2.20 -6.49 -15.49
N ASP A 4 2.17 -5.46 -16.32
CA ASP A 4 3.17 -5.24 -17.35
C ASP A 4 4.52 -4.90 -16.71
N ASP A 5 5.58 -5.45 -17.26
CA ASP A 5 6.96 -5.15 -16.86
C ASP A 5 7.40 -3.82 -17.49
N ILE A 6 7.35 -2.74 -16.69
CA ILE A 6 7.68 -1.39 -17.16
C ILE A 6 9.16 -1.26 -17.57
N PHE A 7 10.06 -2.06 -16.98
CA PHE A 7 11.47 -2.06 -17.31
C PHE A 7 11.71 -2.68 -18.70
N ALA A 8 11.02 -3.80 -18.98
CA ALA A 8 11.05 -4.44 -20.29
C ALA A 8 10.49 -3.52 -21.39
N ILE A 9 9.35 -2.86 -21.12
CA ILE A 9 8.73 -1.90 -22.04
C ILE A 9 9.67 -0.71 -22.31
N ALA A 10 10.33 -0.18 -21.29
CA ALA A 10 11.27 0.93 -21.44
C ALA A 10 12.50 0.52 -22.26
N GLN A 11 12.98 -0.71 -22.09
CA GLN A 11 14.08 -1.25 -22.88
C GLN A 11 13.69 -1.39 -24.35
N GLU A 12 12.54 -1.97 -24.63
CA GLU A 12 12.01 -2.13 -26.00
C GLU A 12 11.85 -0.80 -26.72
N LYS A 13 11.35 0.22 -25.99
CA LYS A 13 11.10 1.56 -26.55
C LYS A 13 12.32 2.49 -26.53
N GLY A 14 13.49 2.04 -26.05
CA GLY A 14 14.71 2.85 -26.01
C GLY A 14 14.74 3.92 -24.91
N TYR A 15 13.89 3.82 -23.89
CA TYR A 15 13.79 4.78 -22.79
C TYR A 15 14.37 4.26 -21.46
N LEU A 16 15.20 3.22 -21.48
CA LEU A 16 15.71 2.57 -20.28
C LEU A 16 16.50 3.51 -19.36
N ASP A 17 17.16 4.53 -19.92
CA ASP A 17 17.89 5.53 -19.13
C ASP A 17 17.00 6.46 -18.29
N THR A 18 15.68 6.47 -18.54
CA THR A 18 14.71 7.29 -17.80
C THR A 18 14.03 6.52 -16.66
N ILE A 19 14.26 5.20 -16.57
CA ILE A 19 13.60 4.34 -15.60
C ILE A 19 14.61 3.88 -14.53
N VAL A 20 14.20 3.98 -13.28
CA VAL A 20 14.84 3.33 -12.14
C VAL A 20 13.76 2.57 -11.40
N GLU A 21 13.92 1.26 -11.28
CA GLU A 21 12.98 0.39 -10.58
C GLU A 21 13.52 -0.03 -9.23
N PHE A 22 12.68 0.06 -8.21
CA PHE A 22 12.96 -0.41 -6.86
C PHE A 22 12.03 -1.57 -6.53
N GLY A 23 12.57 -2.65 -6.01
CA GLY A 23 11.79 -3.78 -5.54
C GLY A 23 12.21 -4.23 -4.16
N SER A 24 11.31 -4.93 -3.48
CA SER A 24 11.56 -5.48 -2.15
C SER A 24 10.78 -6.76 -1.92
N THR A 25 11.39 -7.71 -1.21
CA THR A 25 10.75 -8.95 -0.78
C THR A 25 9.98 -8.80 0.55
N SER A 26 9.96 -7.62 1.15
CA SER A 26 9.39 -7.37 2.49
C SER A 26 7.92 -7.76 2.64
N LYS A 27 7.16 -7.78 1.55
CA LYS A 27 5.75 -8.19 1.51
C LYS A 27 5.54 -9.53 0.83
N ILE A 28 6.60 -10.17 0.36
CA ILE A 28 6.55 -11.39 -0.46
C ILE A 28 7.05 -12.60 0.32
N THR A 29 8.20 -12.50 1.02
CA THR A 29 8.82 -13.61 1.72
C THR A 29 8.41 -13.66 3.19
N TYR A 30 9.11 -12.98 4.08
CA TYR A 30 8.79 -12.96 5.50
C TYR A 30 9.05 -11.58 6.12
N ALA A 31 8.23 -11.25 7.11
CA ALA A 31 8.26 -9.93 7.74
C ALA A 31 9.56 -9.67 8.50
N GLY A 32 10.05 -8.43 8.44
CA GLY A 32 11.20 -7.96 9.21
C GLY A 32 12.58 -8.34 8.65
N ALA A 33 12.62 -9.10 7.55
CA ALA A 33 13.88 -9.56 6.94
C ALA A 33 13.90 -9.42 5.41
N GLY A 34 13.12 -8.50 4.87
CA GLY A 34 13.11 -8.25 3.42
C GLY A 34 14.47 -7.84 2.88
N ILE A 35 14.75 -8.25 1.65
CA ILE A 35 15.83 -7.71 0.83
C ILE A 35 15.24 -6.77 -0.21
N SER A 36 16.02 -5.80 -0.65
CA SER A 36 15.63 -4.88 -1.72
C SER A 36 16.61 -4.93 -2.86
N PHE A 37 16.14 -4.56 -4.03
CA PHE A 37 16.98 -4.40 -5.21
C PHE A 37 16.64 -3.08 -5.91
N ILE A 38 17.58 -2.64 -6.72
CA ILE A 38 17.43 -1.52 -7.65
C ILE A 38 17.85 -1.98 -9.03
N ALA A 39 17.01 -1.73 -10.03
CA ALA A 39 17.29 -2.00 -11.42
C ALA A 39 17.32 -0.70 -12.22
N MET A 40 18.32 -0.56 -13.06
CA MET A 40 18.53 0.63 -13.90
C MET A 40 19.41 0.30 -15.09
N SER A 41 19.48 1.19 -16.09
CA SER A 41 20.39 1.05 -17.21
C SER A 41 21.85 1.03 -16.76
N LYS A 42 22.73 0.45 -17.59
CA LYS A 42 24.18 0.44 -17.34
C LYS A 42 24.74 1.86 -17.16
N ARG A 43 24.29 2.80 -17.97
CA ARG A 43 24.68 4.22 -17.88
C ARG A 43 24.31 4.83 -16.51
N ASN A 44 23.14 4.52 -15.98
CA ASN A 44 22.71 4.98 -14.66
C ASN A 44 23.49 4.27 -13.55
N GLN A 45 23.79 2.97 -13.69
CA GLN A 45 24.63 2.23 -12.74
C GLN A 45 26.04 2.83 -12.61
N GLU A 46 26.67 3.18 -13.73
CA GLU A 46 28.00 3.80 -13.73
C GLU A 46 28.05 5.11 -12.93
N LYS A 47 26.93 5.86 -12.88
CA LYS A 47 26.81 7.06 -12.07
C LYS A 47 26.44 6.78 -10.61
N PHE A 48 25.60 5.78 -10.39
CA PHE A 48 25.05 5.45 -9.08
C PHE A 48 26.06 4.69 -8.19
N LEU A 49 26.80 3.72 -8.75
CA LEU A 49 27.68 2.85 -7.98
C LEU A 49 28.77 3.56 -7.18
N PRO A 50 29.47 4.60 -7.70
CA PRO A 50 30.46 5.34 -6.92
C PRO A 50 29.84 6.02 -5.69
N PHE A 51 28.63 6.57 -5.83
CA PHE A 51 27.89 7.16 -4.71
C PHE A 51 27.45 6.07 -3.71
N TYR A 52 26.85 5.00 -4.20
CA TYR A 52 26.36 3.90 -3.36
C TYR A 52 27.49 3.24 -2.55
N SER A 53 28.65 2.99 -3.17
CA SER A 53 29.82 2.39 -2.51
C SER A 53 30.41 3.26 -1.40
N SER A 54 30.18 4.57 -1.42
CA SER A 54 30.59 5.47 -0.33
C SER A 54 29.60 5.47 0.84
N LEU A 55 28.34 5.08 0.60
CA LEU A 55 27.30 5.00 1.64
C LEU A 55 27.24 3.63 2.31
N MET A 56 27.47 2.58 1.57
CA MET A 56 27.35 1.20 2.04
C MET A 56 28.55 0.35 1.65
N ILE A 57 29.16 -0.31 2.64
CA ILE A 57 30.22 -1.29 2.39
C ILE A 57 29.64 -2.55 1.72
N GLY A 58 28.39 -2.87 2.00
CA GLY A 58 27.66 -3.98 1.40
C GLY A 58 26.36 -4.30 2.14
N PRO A 59 25.48 -5.08 1.51
CA PRO A 59 24.21 -5.51 2.12
C PRO A 59 24.46 -6.61 3.18
N ASP A 60 23.44 -6.86 4.00
CA ASP A 60 23.42 -7.97 4.96
C ASP A 60 23.48 -9.32 4.24
N LYS A 61 24.68 -9.92 4.23
CA LYS A 61 24.96 -11.20 3.55
C LYS A 61 24.21 -12.37 4.18
N LEU A 62 23.99 -12.36 5.49
CA LEU A 62 23.24 -13.42 6.17
C LEU A 62 21.79 -13.41 5.74
N ASN A 63 21.18 -12.24 5.66
CA ASN A 63 19.81 -12.10 5.19
C ASN A 63 19.66 -12.50 3.71
N GLN A 64 20.64 -12.14 2.87
CA GLN A 64 20.67 -12.61 1.48
C GLN A 64 20.78 -14.14 1.39
N ALA A 65 21.66 -14.77 2.20
CA ALA A 65 21.78 -16.22 2.24
C ALA A 65 20.47 -16.93 2.67
N LYS A 66 19.76 -16.36 3.66
CA LYS A 66 18.42 -16.85 4.05
C LYS A 66 17.44 -16.81 2.87
N HIS A 67 17.42 -15.73 2.09
CA HIS A 67 16.55 -15.62 0.92
C HIS A 67 16.93 -16.60 -0.19
N VAL A 68 18.24 -16.81 -0.43
CA VAL A 68 18.69 -17.86 -1.37
C VAL A 68 18.15 -19.21 -0.95
N LYS A 69 18.30 -19.56 0.33
CA LYS A 69 17.78 -20.83 0.87
C LYS A 69 16.25 -20.93 0.73
N PHE A 70 15.54 -19.86 1.06
CA PHE A 70 14.08 -19.80 0.90
C PHE A 70 13.65 -20.07 -0.54
N PHE A 71 14.26 -19.39 -1.53
CA PHE A 71 13.92 -19.58 -2.94
C PHE A 71 14.35 -20.93 -3.52
N GLN A 72 15.33 -21.61 -2.90
CA GLN A 72 15.69 -22.99 -3.28
C GLN A 72 14.70 -24.03 -2.75
N GLU A 73 14.07 -23.78 -1.59
CA GLU A 73 13.19 -24.72 -0.93
C GLU A 73 11.70 -24.48 -1.18
N HIS A 74 11.33 -23.28 -1.62
CA HIS A 74 9.95 -22.88 -1.83
C HIS A 74 9.71 -22.34 -3.24
N ASP A 75 8.63 -22.78 -3.86
CA ASP A 75 8.09 -22.17 -5.07
C ASP A 75 7.47 -20.82 -4.71
N ILE A 76 8.14 -19.74 -5.13
CA ILE A 76 7.71 -18.35 -4.83
C ILE A 76 6.34 -18.03 -5.44
N ASP A 77 6.03 -18.54 -6.62
CA ASP A 77 4.75 -18.30 -7.27
C ASP A 77 3.61 -18.97 -6.52
N HIS A 78 3.84 -20.19 -6.01
CA HIS A 78 2.88 -20.86 -5.13
C HIS A 78 2.70 -20.09 -3.82
N HIS A 79 3.79 -19.67 -3.19
CA HIS A 79 3.76 -18.88 -1.95
C HIS A 79 2.98 -17.57 -2.13
N MET A 80 3.20 -16.85 -3.23
CA MET A 80 2.47 -15.63 -3.56
C MET A 80 0.99 -15.88 -3.83
N ARG A 81 0.62 -17.01 -4.45
CA ARG A 81 -0.80 -17.38 -4.61
C ARG A 81 -1.50 -17.59 -3.27
N LEU A 82 -0.88 -18.28 -2.32
CA LEU A 82 -1.43 -18.43 -0.97
C LEU A 82 -1.62 -17.09 -0.26
N HIS A 83 -0.67 -16.17 -0.39
CA HIS A 83 -0.84 -14.79 0.11
C HIS A 83 -2.01 -14.07 -0.56
N ALA A 84 -2.13 -14.21 -1.89
CA ALA A 84 -3.20 -13.57 -2.65
C ALA A 84 -4.59 -14.08 -2.24
N GLU A 85 -4.74 -15.38 -1.94
CA GLU A 85 -5.99 -15.96 -1.43
C GLU A 85 -6.39 -15.36 -0.07
N ILE A 86 -5.43 -15.27 0.86
CA ILE A 86 -5.67 -14.69 2.20
C ILE A 86 -6.01 -13.20 2.10
N VAL A 87 -5.24 -12.45 1.33
CA VAL A 87 -5.44 -11.00 1.21
C VAL A 87 -6.67 -10.68 0.36
N GLY A 88 -6.92 -11.45 -0.70
CA GLY A 88 -8.05 -11.26 -1.60
C GLY A 88 -9.40 -11.28 -0.89
N SER A 89 -9.63 -12.23 0.02
CA SER A 89 -10.87 -12.30 0.80
C SER A 89 -11.13 -11.04 1.62
N LYS A 90 -10.07 -10.40 2.13
CA LYS A 90 -10.18 -9.15 2.87
C LYS A 90 -10.46 -7.95 1.96
N PHE A 91 -9.91 -7.94 0.74
CA PHE A 91 -10.24 -6.91 -0.25
C PHE A 91 -11.70 -6.97 -0.68
N GLU A 92 -12.25 -8.17 -0.89
CA GLU A 92 -13.68 -8.31 -1.19
C GLU A 92 -14.55 -7.76 -0.05
N LEU A 93 -14.23 -8.07 1.21
CA LEU A 93 -14.92 -7.51 2.36
C LEU A 93 -14.87 -5.97 2.41
N VAL A 94 -13.71 -5.35 2.08
CA VAL A 94 -13.61 -3.88 1.95
C VAL A 94 -14.56 -3.36 0.89
N LYS A 95 -14.53 -3.95 -0.30
CA LYS A 95 -15.38 -3.51 -1.41
C LYS A 95 -16.87 -3.61 -1.07
N GLU A 96 -17.30 -4.72 -0.51
CA GLU A 96 -18.68 -4.92 -0.07
C GLU A 96 -19.10 -3.89 0.99
N SER A 97 -18.25 -3.64 1.98
CA SER A 97 -18.51 -2.66 3.04
C SER A 97 -18.62 -1.23 2.48
N LEU A 98 -17.73 -0.85 1.56
CA LEU A 98 -17.74 0.47 0.94
C LEU A 98 -18.92 0.64 -0.04
N HIS A 99 -19.28 -0.41 -0.78
CA HIS A 99 -20.49 -0.40 -1.60
C HIS A 99 -21.75 -0.21 -0.76
N SER A 100 -21.86 -0.93 0.35
CA SER A 100 -23.00 -0.80 1.28
C SER A 100 -23.07 0.58 1.92
N LEU A 101 -21.93 1.19 2.20
CA LEU A 101 -21.85 2.55 2.72
C LEU A 101 -22.38 3.59 1.73
N GLY A 102 -22.10 3.45 0.42
CA GLY A 102 -22.56 4.34 -0.64
C GLY A 102 -22.01 5.79 -0.55
N LEU A 103 -20.93 6.01 0.17
CA LEU A 103 -20.28 7.31 0.37
C LEU A 103 -18.81 7.25 -0.03
N GLY A 104 -18.32 8.32 -0.67
CA GLY A 104 -16.94 8.38 -1.15
C GLY A 104 -16.71 7.56 -2.43
N SER A 105 -15.45 7.43 -2.80
CA SER A 105 -15.00 6.58 -3.89
C SER A 105 -13.72 5.84 -3.48
N TRP A 106 -13.29 4.83 -4.23
CA TRP A 106 -12.08 4.09 -3.91
C TRP A 106 -11.44 3.50 -5.16
N THR A 107 -10.13 3.26 -5.08
CA THR A 107 -9.42 2.53 -6.11
C THR A 107 -9.80 1.05 -6.08
N ASP A 108 -9.89 0.41 -7.25
CA ASP A 108 -10.09 -1.04 -7.37
C ASP A 108 -8.80 -1.72 -7.87
N PRO A 109 -7.82 -1.96 -6.98
CA PRO A 109 -6.55 -2.55 -7.38
C PRO A 109 -6.70 -4.03 -7.73
N GLN A 110 -6.03 -4.46 -8.80
CA GLN A 110 -6.00 -5.86 -9.23
C GLN A 110 -4.89 -6.67 -8.51
N GLY A 111 -4.24 -6.08 -7.54
CA GLY A 111 -3.19 -6.68 -6.72
C GLY A 111 -2.57 -5.70 -5.75
N GLY A 112 -1.61 -6.17 -4.97
CA GLY A 112 -0.97 -5.35 -3.93
C GLY A 112 -1.64 -5.46 -2.56
N TYR A 113 -1.38 -4.50 -1.69
CA TYR A 113 -1.73 -4.58 -0.26
C TYR A 113 -2.54 -3.40 0.24
N PHE A 114 -2.88 -2.46 -0.64
CA PHE A 114 -3.52 -1.20 -0.28
C PHE A 114 -4.60 -0.83 -1.28
N LEU A 115 -5.65 -0.17 -0.78
CA LEU A 115 -6.55 0.62 -1.59
C LEU A 115 -6.61 2.04 -1.02
N LEU A 116 -6.98 2.98 -1.87
CA LEU A 116 -7.14 4.37 -1.51
C LEU A 116 -8.64 4.69 -1.47
N PHE A 117 -9.12 5.10 -0.31
CA PHE A 117 -10.46 5.64 -0.15
C PHE A 117 -10.42 7.16 -0.27
N GLU A 118 -11.28 7.70 -1.09
CA GLU A 118 -11.45 9.13 -1.31
C GLU A 118 -12.77 9.58 -0.68
N THR A 119 -12.69 10.45 0.30
CA THR A 119 -13.84 11.11 0.93
C THR A 119 -14.04 12.52 0.36
N LYS A 120 -14.99 13.29 0.88
CA LYS A 120 -15.10 14.71 0.56
C LYS A 120 -13.90 15.50 1.08
N THR A 121 -13.56 16.58 0.39
CA THR A 121 -12.52 17.52 0.81
C THR A 121 -12.72 17.97 2.26
N GLY A 122 -11.63 17.97 3.04
CA GLY A 122 -11.59 18.38 4.43
C GLY A 122 -12.04 17.33 5.44
N MET A 123 -12.25 16.05 5.06
CA MET A 123 -12.83 15.06 5.94
C MET A 123 -11.89 13.91 6.35
N ALA A 124 -10.78 13.72 5.65
CA ALA A 124 -9.93 12.54 5.89
C ALA A 124 -9.34 12.53 7.31
N LYS A 125 -8.81 13.64 7.79
CA LYS A 125 -8.28 13.77 9.16
C LYS A 125 -9.35 13.55 10.22
N GLN A 126 -10.55 14.11 10.02
CA GLN A 126 -11.67 13.92 10.92
C GLN A 126 -12.07 12.43 11.02
N ILE A 127 -12.21 11.74 9.89
CA ILE A 127 -12.55 10.31 9.85
C ILE A 127 -11.48 9.48 10.56
N VAL A 128 -10.19 9.76 10.29
CA VAL A 128 -9.07 9.05 10.94
C VAL A 128 -9.05 9.29 12.45
N SER A 129 -9.37 10.51 12.92
CA SER A 129 -9.47 10.85 14.35
C SER A 129 -10.63 10.09 15.02
N LEU A 130 -11.82 10.13 14.43
CA LEU A 130 -12.99 9.39 14.94
C LEU A 130 -12.72 7.89 15.02
N ALA A 131 -12.07 7.32 14.00
CA ALA A 131 -11.69 5.92 14.01
C ALA A 131 -10.74 5.59 15.16
N ALA A 132 -9.74 6.45 15.41
CA ALA A 132 -8.80 6.27 16.52
C ALA A 132 -9.49 6.33 17.90
N GLU A 133 -10.45 7.23 18.09
CA GLU A 133 -11.27 7.33 19.32
C GLU A 133 -12.07 6.05 19.59
N LEU A 134 -12.49 5.36 18.52
CA LEU A 134 -13.20 4.07 18.61
C LEU A 134 -12.25 2.86 18.59
N GLY A 135 -10.93 3.08 18.72
CA GLY A 135 -9.93 2.01 18.80
C GLY A 135 -9.46 1.47 17.45
N LEU A 136 -9.90 2.03 16.32
CA LEU A 136 -9.44 1.65 15.00
C LEU A 136 -8.25 2.52 14.56
N LYS A 137 -7.06 1.91 14.54
CA LYS A 137 -5.84 2.60 14.08
C LYS A 137 -5.69 2.52 12.57
N LEU A 138 -5.89 3.64 11.91
CA LEU A 138 -5.65 3.83 10.48
C LEU A 138 -4.29 4.45 10.21
N THR A 139 -3.83 4.37 8.96
CA THR A 139 -2.69 5.17 8.50
C THR A 139 -3.04 6.66 8.61
N PRO A 140 -2.13 7.53 9.09
CA PRO A 140 -2.41 8.95 9.18
C PRO A 140 -2.85 9.55 7.84
N ALA A 141 -3.86 10.43 7.87
CA ALA A 141 -4.29 11.17 6.70
C ALA A 141 -3.11 11.99 6.12
N GLY A 142 -3.02 12.07 4.80
CA GLY A 142 -1.91 12.73 4.11
C GLY A 142 -0.68 11.83 3.86
N SER A 143 -0.56 10.67 4.50
CA SER A 143 0.62 9.78 4.34
C SER A 143 0.81 9.22 2.92
N THR A 144 -0.16 9.38 2.04
CA THR A 144 -0.11 9.01 0.61
C THR A 144 0.45 10.13 -0.27
N HIS A 145 0.75 11.28 0.31
CA HIS A 145 1.26 12.46 -0.38
C HIS A 145 2.70 12.77 0.03
N PRO A 146 3.51 13.35 -0.87
CA PRO A 146 4.84 13.84 -0.52
C PRO A 146 4.79 14.77 0.71
N TYR A 147 5.72 14.59 1.62
CA TYR A 147 5.83 15.35 2.89
C TYR A 147 4.59 15.24 3.82
N GLY A 148 3.67 14.29 3.55
CA GLY A 148 2.44 14.15 4.33
C GLY A 148 1.41 15.26 4.10
N ILE A 149 1.55 16.02 3.01
CA ILE A 149 0.70 17.18 2.72
C ILE A 149 -0.36 16.78 1.68
N ASP A 150 -1.56 16.49 2.16
CA ASP A 150 -2.77 16.42 1.35
C ASP A 150 -3.53 17.74 1.49
N THR A 151 -3.45 18.59 0.47
CA THR A 151 -4.07 19.94 0.49
C THR A 151 -5.59 19.87 0.46
N GLU A 152 -6.17 18.79 -0.04
CA GLU A 152 -7.61 18.59 -0.09
C GLU A 152 -8.14 17.81 1.12
N ASP A 153 -7.26 17.19 1.91
CA ASP A 153 -7.62 16.38 3.09
C ASP A 153 -8.74 15.36 2.81
N LYS A 154 -8.57 14.55 1.76
CA LYS A 154 -9.61 13.65 1.28
C LYS A 154 -9.19 12.18 1.13
N TYR A 155 -7.90 11.85 1.26
CA TYR A 155 -7.42 10.50 1.00
C TYR A 155 -7.08 9.72 2.26
N ILE A 156 -7.61 8.50 2.34
CA ILE A 156 -7.35 7.55 3.42
C ILE A 156 -6.87 6.24 2.81
N ARG A 157 -5.66 5.79 3.19
CA ARG A 157 -5.13 4.50 2.77
C ARG A 157 -5.67 3.39 3.66
N LEU A 158 -6.32 2.40 3.08
CA LEU A 158 -6.74 1.17 3.75
C LEU A 158 -5.78 0.03 3.43
N ALA A 159 -5.37 -0.72 4.47
CA ALA A 159 -4.41 -1.81 4.38
C ALA A 159 -4.99 -3.08 5.05
N PRO A 160 -5.79 -3.89 4.36
CA PRO A 160 -6.49 -5.02 4.93
C PRO A 160 -5.61 -6.26 5.14
N THR A 161 -4.43 -6.12 5.74
CA THR A 161 -3.43 -7.21 5.73
C THR A 161 -3.09 -7.79 7.08
N ALA A 162 -3.22 -7.03 8.18
CA ALA A 162 -2.61 -7.38 9.46
C ALA A 162 -3.46 -8.31 10.35
N CYS A 163 -4.78 -8.11 10.41
CA CYS A 163 -5.69 -8.81 11.33
C CYS A 163 -6.38 -10.02 10.67
N SER A 164 -7.03 -10.85 11.47
CA SER A 164 -7.90 -11.92 10.96
C SER A 164 -9.08 -11.35 10.17
N LEU A 165 -9.78 -12.18 9.40
CA LEU A 165 -10.96 -11.74 8.64
C LEU A 165 -12.08 -11.27 9.56
N GLU A 166 -12.28 -11.92 10.73
CA GLU A 166 -13.29 -11.53 11.72
C GLU A 166 -12.98 -10.17 12.34
N GLU A 167 -11.74 -9.96 12.80
CA GLU A 167 -11.30 -8.67 13.34
C GLU A 167 -11.40 -7.56 12.29
N PHE A 168 -11.09 -7.90 11.04
CA PHE A 168 -11.15 -6.97 9.94
C PHE A 168 -12.59 -6.58 9.59
N SER A 169 -13.55 -7.50 9.68
CA SER A 169 -14.98 -7.19 9.52
C SER A 169 -15.43 -6.14 10.54
N LYS A 170 -15.08 -6.31 11.82
CA LYS A 170 -15.38 -5.33 12.89
C LYS A 170 -14.69 -3.98 12.62
N ALA A 171 -13.45 -4.00 12.12
CA ALA A 171 -12.73 -2.79 11.74
C ALA A 171 -13.44 -2.02 10.61
N MET A 172 -14.00 -2.73 9.62
CA MET A 172 -14.75 -2.10 8.53
C MET A 172 -16.08 -1.53 8.99
N GLU A 173 -16.76 -2.17 9.95
CA GLU A 173 -17.98 -1.61 10.58
C GLU A 173 -17.67 -0.26 11.26
N VAL A 174 -16.58 -0.20 12.04
CA VAL A 174 -16.13 1.05 12.69
C VAL A 174 -15.76 2.09 11.65
N PHE A 175 -15.01 1.71 10.60
CA PHE A 175 -14.61 2.63 9.54
C PHE A 175 -15.80 3.25 8.82
N THR A 176 -16.73 2.42 8.36
CA THR A 176 -17.94 2.90 7.66
C THR A 176 -18.84 3.75 8.55
N PHE A 177 -18.95 3.43 9.83
CA PHE A 177 -19.62 4.25 10.82
C PHE A 177 -18.97 5.64 10.94
N CYS A 178 -17.64 5.72 11.06
CA CYS A 178 -16.91 7.00 11.16
C CYS A 178 -17.09 7.85 9.89
N VAL A 179 -17.07 7.24 8.72
CA VAL A 179 -17.34 7.94 7.45
C VAL A 179 -18.77 8.50 7.47
N GLY A 180 -19.75 7.67 7.79
CA GLY A 180 -21.16 8.09 7.87
C GLY A 180 -21.38 9.24 8.86
N LEU A 181 -20.77 9.16 10.04
CA LEU A 181 -20.84 10.19 11.09
C LEU A 181 -20.22 11.52 10.61
N ALA A 182 -19.03 11.49 10.00
CA ALA A 182 -18.38 12.68 9.47
C ALA A 182 -19.25 13.37 8.39
N TYR A 183 -19.85 12.56 7.48
CA TYR A 183 -20.75 13.10 6.46
C TYR A 183 -22.04 13.69 7.04
N ALA A 184 -22.59 13.11 8.11
CA ALA A 184 -23.76 13.64 8.80
C ALA A 184 -23.47 14.97 9.50
N GLN A 185 -22.33 15.07 10.19
CA GLN A 185 -21.88 16.29 10.88
C GLN A 185 -21.65 17.43 9.88
N ALA A 186 -21.05 17.16 8.73
CA ALA A 186 -20.86 18.17 7.70
C ALA A 186 -22.18 18.70 7.12
N LYS A 187 -23.21 17.85 6.96
CA LYS A 187 -24.54 18.31 6.54
C LYS A 187 -25.20 19.23 7.57
N GLN A 188 -25.07 18.93 8.87
CA GLN A 188 -25.64 19.78 9.90
C GLN A 188 -25.03 21.18 9.95
N SER A 189 -23.73 21.30 9.69
CA SER A 189 -23.05 22.62 9.64
C SER A 189 -23.57 23.52 8.50
N TYR A 190 -24.10 22.96 7.42
CA TYR A 190 -24.72 23.74 6.33
C TYR A 190 -26.12 24.27 6.64
N PHE A 191 -26.82 23.70 7.62
CA PHE A 191 -28.16 24.18 8.03
C PHE A 191 -28.14 25.21 9.15
N LEU A 192 -26.96 25.50 9.73
CA LEU A 192 -26.78 26.45 10.83
C LEU A 192 -26.14 27.76 10.37
N LEU A 193 -25.87 27.92 9.08
CA LEU A 193 -25.43 29.14 8.39
C LEU A 193 -26.56 29.71 7.53
#